data_1960e6ac4ce673e7ae5d2d9bdc527c76
#
_entry.id   1960e6ac4ce673e7ae5d2d9bdc527c76
#
_cell.length_a   1.000
_cell.length_b   1.000
_cell.length_c   1.000
_cell.angle_alpha   90.00
_cell.angle_beta   90.00
_cell.angle_gamma   90.00
#
_symmetry.space_group_name_H-M   'P 1'
#
loop_
_entity.id
_entity.type
_entity.pdbx_description
1 polymer ?
#
loop_
_entity_poly.entity_id
_entity_poly.type
_entity_poly.pdbx_seq_one_letter_code
_entity_poly.pdbx_strand_id
1 'polypeptide(L)'
;MFMCMHGITSSGSDFRAVMEGWSRAGIAYAEPDLVSARTFEQANGEGSARRLMDDLGIRAVSSTNQLFLEETGPRRAHALEDLKWKVVMAQSLGADRLVAPSAANQSHTIADYDEVMDNLREAAEIARPHNVTLMVEFTRLSTLINNLRTAMEVVRAVNHPNLRFMLDVYHFWAGMSKFEDLDLVEHGEIHHVHFAATPAMPHLAVAERKDRAFPGEGIAPLQKIVDKLAEKGYSGPLSLELFDPAVQNADPETIARKGIETTRPFIS
;
A
#
# COMPACT_ATOMS: atom_id res chain seq x y z
N MET A 1 0.80 11.83 -12.24
CA MET A 1 0.79 11.20 -10.87
C MET A 1 0.63 12.28 -9.81
N PHE A 2 0.24 11.94 -8.59
CA PHE A 2 0.03 12.91 -7.51
C PHE A 2 0.44 12.35 -6.16
N MET A 3 0.75 13.25 -5.20
CA MET A 3 1.17 12.89 -3.85
C MET A 3 0.02 12.29 -3.05
N CYS A 4 0.32 11.21 -2.32
CA CYS A 4 -0.54 10.59 -1.33
C CYS A 4 0.28 10.29 -0.07
N MET A 5 -0.35 10.32 1.11
CA MET A 5 0.28 9.94 2.37
C MET A 5 -0.29 8.62 2.87
N HIS A 6 0.59 7.68 3.19
CA HIS A 6 0.24 6.41 3.80
C HIS A 6 0.16 6.52 5.33
N GLY A 7 -0.90 5.96 5.93
CA GLY A 7 -1.19 6.06 7.36
C GLY A 7 -0.06 5.64 8.29
N ILE A 8 0.71 4.62 7.89
CA ILE A 8 1.85 4.13 8.69
C ILE A 8 2.92 5.22 8.92
N THR A 9 3.09 6.15 7.98
CA THR A 9 4.11 7.20 8.04
C THR A 9 3.94 8.14 9.23
N SER A 10 2.74 8.23 9.81
CA SER A 10 2.44 9.05 10.99
C SER A 10 1.73 8.23 12.09
N SER A 11 1.98 6.92 12.17
CA SER A 11 1.28 5.99 13.06
C SER A 11 1.52 6.20 14.56
N GLY A 12 2.47 7.04 14.95
CA GLY A 12 2.68 7.45 16.35
C GLY A 12 1.66 8.47 16.86
N SER A 13 0.78 9.00 16.00
CA SER A 13 -0.27 9.94 16.35
C SER A 13 -1.65 9.33 16.13
N ASP A 14 -2.68 9.85 16.81
CA ASP A 14 -4.07 9.44 16.60
C ASP A 14 -4.61 9.92 15.25
N PHE A 15 -5.71 9.30 14.79
CA PHE A 15 -6.31 9.56 13.48
C PHE A 15 -6.62 11.04 13.23
N ARG A 16 -7.17 11.76 14.24
CA ARG A 16 -7.49 13.19 14.13
C ARG A 16 -6.23 14.02 13.94
N ALA A 17 -5.23 13.83 14.81
CA ALA A 17 -3.97 14.58 14.74
C ALA A 17 -3.25 14.37 13.39
N VAL A 18 -3.28 13.13 12.87
CA VAL A 18 -2.73 12.81 11.54
C VAL A 18 -3.45 13.57 10.45
N MET A 19 -4.79 13.45 10.36
CA MET A 19 -5.56 14.11 9.30
C MET A 19 -5.47 15.64 9.36
N GLU A 20 -5.54 16.23 10.55
CA GLU A 20 -5.39 17.68 10.73
C GLU A 20 -3.98 18.17 10.35
N GLY A 21 -2.93 17.45 10.76
CA GLY A 21 -1.56 17.78 10.40
C GLY A 21 -1.32 17.69 8.89
N TRP A 22 -1.81 16.64 8.26
CA TRP A 22 -1.70 16.47 6.81
C TRP A 22 -2.46 17.55 6.03
N SER A 23 -3.67 17.90 6.47
CA SER A 23 -4.46 18.99 5.87
C SER A 23 -3.72 20.33 5.96
N ARG A 24 -3.15 20.69 7.13
CA ARG A 24 -2.35 21.92 7.29
C ARG A 24 -1.10 21.94 6.41
N ALA A 25 -0.53 20.77 6.12
CA ALA A 25 0.59 20.64 5.17
C ALA A 25 0.14 20.80 3.71
N GLY A 26 -1.14 20.61 3.40
CA GLY A 26 -1.68 20.67 2.03
C GLY A 26 -1.83 19.30 1.37
N ILE A 27 -1.87 18.21 2.13
CA ILE A 27 -2.18 16.87 1.60
C ILE A 27 -3.67 16.79 1.26
N ALA A 28 -3.96 16.44 0.02
CA ALA A 28 -5.33 16.24 -0.48
C ALA A 28 -5.72 14.76 -0.62
N TYR A 29 -4.76 13.85 -0.62
CA TYR A 29 -4.99 12.42 -0.82
C TYR A 29 -4.29 11.58 0.24
N ALA A 30 -5.02 10.62 0.78
CA ALA A 30 -4.55 9.75 1.86
C ALA A 30 -4.82 8.27 1.55
N GLU A 31 -4.02 7.45 2.19
CA GLU A 31 -4.19 6.02 2.35
C GLU A 31 -4.27 5.72 3.86
N PRO A 32 -5.45 5.91 4.49
CA PRO A 32 -5.59 5.76 5.92
C PRO A 32 -5.43 4.31 6.38
N ASP A 33 -4.84 4.13 7.57
CA ASP A 33 -4.85 2.86 8.28
C ASP A 33 -6.26 2.57 8.82
N LEU A 34 -6.79 1.38 8.50
CA LEU A 34 -8.16 1.00 8.84
C LEU A 34 -8.39 0.83 10.35
N VAL A 35 -7.38 0.38 11.09
CA VAL A 35 -7.49 0.18 12.55
C VAL A 35 -7.55 1.54 13.24
N SER A 36 -6.70 2.48 12.83
CA SER A 36 -6.70 3.85 13.35
C SER A 36 -8.03 4.56 13.09
N ALA A 37 -8.55 4.46 11.86
CA ALA A 37 -9.86 5.01 11.48
C ALA A 37 -11.00 4.37 12.27
N ARG A 38 -11.01 3.04 12.42
CA ARG A 38 -12.01 2.31 13.21
C ARG A 38 -11.98 2.70 14.68
N THR A 39 -10.78 2.83 15.27
CA THR A 39 -10.63 3.28 16.65
C THR A 39 -11.20 4.69 16.85
N PHE A 40 -10.97 5.58 15.89
CA PHE A 40 -11.55 6.91 15.89
C PHE A 40 -13.08 6.88 15.82
N GLU A 41 -13.68 6.03 14.97
CA GLU A 41 -15.13 5.89 14.86
C GLU A 41 -15.76 5.28 16.11
N GLN A 42 -15.10 4.34 16.77
CA GLN A 42 -15.56 3.79 18.05
C GLN A 42 -15.71 4.86 19.13
N ALA A 43 -14.86 5.87 19.11
CA ALA A 43 -14.90 6.98 20.07
C ALA A 43 -15.84 8.14 19.64
N ASN A 44 -16.09 8.33 18.34
CA ASN A 44 -16.75 9.51 17.79
C ASN A 44 -18.03 9.21 16.99
N GLY A 45 -18.40 7.93 16.88
CA GLY A 45 -19.57 7.44 16.15
C GLY A 45 -19.25 7.07 14.69
N GLU A 46 -20.10 6.22 14.14
CA GLU A 46 -20.01 5.70 12.78
C GLU A 46 -19.93 6.82 11.73
N GLY A 47 -19.05 6.67 10.74
CA GLY A 47 -18.82 7.63 9.67
C GLY A 47 -18.09 8.92 10.09
N SER A 48 -17.67 9.03 11.36
CA SER A 48 -16.94 10.21 11.84
C SER A 48 -15.56 10.36 11.18
N ALA A 49 -14.90 9.26 10.86
CA ALA A 49 -13.60 9.29 10.19
C ALA A 49 -13.72 9.91 8.79
N ARG A 50 -14.71 9.48 8.01
CA ARG A 50 -14.99 10.04 6.70
C ARG A 50 -15.37 11.52 6.78
N ARG A 51 -16.28 11.90 7.69
CA ARG A 51 -16.66 13.32 7.87
C ARG A 51 -15.47 14.19 8.22
N LEU A 52 -14.59 13.75 9.13
CA LEU A 52 -13.37 14.48 9.45
C LEU A 52 -12.49 14.70 8.22
N MET A 53 -12.27 13.66 7.41
CA MET A 53 -11.47 13.77 6.19
C MET A 53 -12.12 14.73 5.18
N ASP A 54 -13.43 14.65 4.97
CA ASP A 54 -14.17 15.54 4.06
C ASP A 54 -14.10 17.01 4.53
N ASP A 55 -14.28 17.29 5.82
CA ASP A 55 -14.15 18.62 6.43
C ASP A 55 -12.74 19.20 6.26
N LEU A 56 -11.73 18.36 6.24
CA LEU A 56 -10.33 18.74 6.06
C LEU A 56 -9.88 18.76 4.58
N GLY A 57 -10.76 18.41 3.64
CA GLY A 57 -10.47 18.36 2.20
C GLY A 57 -9.55 17.19 1.80
N ILE A 58 -9.48 16.13 2.61
CA ILE A 58 -8.67 14.93 2.34
C ILE A 58 -9.56 13.83 1.74
N ARG A 59 -9.10 13.18 0.66
CA ARG A 59 -9.76 12.03 0.04
C ARG A 59 -8.96 10.76 0.25
N ALA A 60 -9.62 9.70 0.70
CA ALA A 60 -9.04 8.37 0.65
C ALA A 60 -9.01 7.88 -0.80
N VAL A 61 -7.82 7.50 -1.29
CA VAL A 61 -7.62 6.90 -2.63
C VAL A 61 -7.31 5.41 -2.54
N SER A 62 -6.96 4.96 -1.37
CA SER A 62 -6.66 3.59 -0.98
C SER A 62 -6.83 3.50 0.52
N SER A 63 -6.76 2.32 1.06
CA SER A 63 -6.59 2.09 2.50
C SER A 63 -5.67 0.91 2.73
N THR A 64 -5.15 0.80 3.94
CA THR A 64 -4.17 -0.23 4.25
C THR A 64 -4.47 -0.91 5.58
N ASN A 65 -4.20 -2.19 5.61
CA ASN A 65 -4.00 -2.99 6.82
C ASN A 65 -3.46 -4.36 6.40
N GLN A 66 -2.86 -5.12 7.33
CA GLN A 66 -2.45 -6.49 7.05
C GLN A 66 -3.68 -7.39 6.85
N LEU A 67 -3.77 -8.11 5.73
CA LEU A 67 -4.94 -8.93 5.37
C LEU A 67 -4.73 -10.44 5.54
N PHE A 68 -3.47 -10.90 5.50
CA PHE A 68 -3.12 -12.32 5.61
C PHE A 68 -3.84 -13.25 4.62
N LEU A 69 -4.03 -12.80 3.37
CA LEU A 69 -4.79 -13.54 2.35
C LEU A 69 -4.08 -14.81 1.84
N GLU A 70 -2.81 -14.99 2.19
CA GLU A 70 -2.01 -16.17 1.87
C GLU A 70 -2.09 -17.27 2.95
N GLU A 71 -2.81 -17.03 4.03
CA GLU A 71 -3.00 -18.03 5.08
C GLU A 71 -3.83 -19.20 4.58
N THR A 72 -3.40 -20.41 4.95
CA THR A 72 -4.04 -21.68 4.60
C THR A 72 -4.57 -22.39 5.83
N GLY A 73 -5.36 -23.45 5.62
CA GLY A 73 -5.94 -24.24 6.70
C GLY A 73 -6.84 -23.41 7.65
N PRO A 74 -6.78 -23.63 8.98
CA PRO A 74 -7.69 -22.97 9.95
C PRO A 74 -7.56 -21.44 9.98
N ARG A 75 -6.36 -20.89 9.67
CA ARG A 75 -6.12 -19.44 9.69
C ARG A 75 -6.77 -18.73 8.51
N ARG A 76 -6.98 -19.42 7.39
CA ARG A 76 -7.66 -18.90 6.21
C ARG A 76 -9.06 -18.35 6.54
N ALA A 77 -9.89 -19.15 7.24
CA ALA A 77 -11.24 -18.72 7.60
C ALA A 77 -11.25 -17.44 8.44
N HIS A 78 -10.28 -17.32 9.36
CA HIS A 78 -10.12 -16.10 10.17
C HIS A 78 -9.70 -14.89 9.32
N ALA A 79 -8.75 -15.05 8.40
CA ALA A 79 -8.30 -13.99 7.51
C ALA A 79 -9.44 -13.46 6.62
N LEU A 80 -10.27 -14.36 6.05
CA LEU A 80 -11.42 -13.99 5.23
C LEU A 80 -12.54 -13.31 6.05
N GLU A 81 -12.77 -13.76 7.30
CA GLU A 81 -13.73 -13.09 8.18
C GLU A 81 -13.25 -11.70 8.59
N ASP A 82 -11.96 -11.55 8.91
CA ASP A 82 -11.34 -10.27 9.22
C ASP A 82 -11.37 -9.30 8.02
N LEU A 83 -11.24 -9.79 6.81
CA LEU A 83 -11.37 -8.99 5.59
C LEU A 83 -12.73 -8.29 5.47
N LYS A 84 -13.83 -8.93 5.89
CA LYS A 84 -15.19 -8.39 5.72
C LYS A 84 -15.35 -7.00 6.34
N TRP A 85 -14.91 -6.81 7.59
CA TRP A 85 -15.00 -5.49 8.21
C TRP A 85 -14.04 -4.48 7.56
N LYS A 86 -12.88 -4.93 7.07
CA LYS A 86 -11.88 -4.07 6.43
C LYS A 86 -12.39 -3.50 5.11
N VAL A 87 -13.05 -4.30 4.29
CA VAL A 87 -13.64 -3.79 3.04
C VAL A 87 -14.81 -2.84 3.30
N VAL A 88 -15.64 -3.10 4.33
CA VAL A 88 -16.70 -2.18 4.75
C VAL A 88 -16.10 -0.85 5.22
N MET A 89 -15.05 -0.90 6.02
CA MET A 89 -14.36 0.29 6.53
C MET A 89 -13.70 1.08 5.40
N ALA A 90 -13.03 0.40 4.45
CA ALA A 90 -12.45 1.05 3.27
C ALA A 90 -13.53 1.79 2.46
N GLN A 91 -14.65 1.12 2.18
CA GLN A 91 -15.81 1.72 1.51
C GLN A 91 -16.34 2.94 2.28
N SER A 92 -16.50 2.85 3.61
CA SER A 92 -17.01 3.96 4.43
C SER A 92 -16.10 5.18 4.38
N LEU A 93 -14.78 5.00 4.32
CA LEU A 93 -13.81 6.07 4.12
C LEU A 93 -13.81 6.65 2.69
N GLY A 94 -14.47 5.98 1.75
CA GLY A 94 -14.50 6.35 0.33
C GLY A 94 -13.30 5.86 -0.46
N ALA A 95 -12.51 4.93 0.09
CA ALA A 95 -11.44 4.27 -0.64
C ALA A 95 -12.01 3.18 -1.56
N ASP A 96 -11.60 3.17 -2.81
CA ASP A 96 -11.95 2.15 -3.80
C ASP A 96 -10.89 1.02 -3.89
N ARG A 97 -9.86 1.09 -3.06
CA ARG A 97 -8.71 0.18 -3.04
C ARG A 97 -8.34 -0.18 -1.62
N LEU A 98 -7.89 -1.44 -1.45
CA LEU A 98 -7.35 -1.94 -0.20
C LEU A 98 -6.08 -2.73 -0.48
N VAL A 99 -4.96 -2.30 0.11
CA VAL A 99 -3.68 -2.97 -0.06
C VAL A 99 -3.67 -4.30 0.67
N ALA A 100 -3.19 -5.33 -0.02
CA ALA A 100 -3.03 -6.69 0.46
C ALA A 100 -1.54 -7.09 0.43
N PRO A 101 -0.76 -6.72 1.46
CA PRO A 101 0.67 -7.04 1.50
C PRO A 101 0.88 -8.53 1.70
N SER A 102 1.75 -9.10 0.88
CA SER A 102 2.22 -10.48 1.06
C SER A 102 3.10 -10.59 2.31
N ALA A 103 2.72 -11.47 3.22
CA ALA A 103 3.39 -11.65 4.52
C ALA A 103 3.75 -13.10 4.83
N ALA A 104 3.71 -13.97 3.83
CA ALA A 104 4.07 -15.38 3.97
C ALA A 104 5.52 -15.52 4.46
N ASN A 105 5.74 -16.38 5.45
CA ASN A 105 7.04 -16.56 6.10
C ASN A 105 7.43 -18.04 6.29
N GLN A 106 6.76 -18.95 5.60
CA GLN A 106 7.00 -20.39 5.62
C GLN A 106 7.39 -20.90 4.24
N SER A 107 7.88 -22.13 4.15
CA SER A 107 8.13 -22.77 2.86
C SER A 107 6.82 -23.11 2.17
N HIS A 108 6.79 -22.97 0.85
CA HIS A 108 5.62 -23.22 0.02
C HIS A 108 5.90 -24.27 -1.04
N THR A 109 4.86 -25.00 -1.43
CA THR A 109 4.82 -25.95 -2.54
C THR A 109 3.96 -25.38 -3.69
N ILE A 110 3.92 -26.04 -4.83
CA ILE A 110 3.03 -25.66 -5.93
C ILE A 110 1.56 -25.71 -5.49
N ALA A 111 1.18 -26.68 -4.67
CA ALA A 111 -0.19 -26.79 -4.17
C ALA A 111 -0.60 -25.59 -3.27
N ASP A 112 0.35 -25.01 -2.53
CA ASP A 112 0.08 -23.80 -1.74
C ASP A 112 -0.20 -22.59 -2.64
N TYR A 113 0.43 -22.48 -3.81
CA TYR A 113 0.11 -21.44 -4.79
C TYR A 113 -1.32 -21.56 -5.31
N ASP A 114 -1.78 -22.78 -5.62
CA ASP A 114 -3.16 -23.01 -6.07
C ASP A 114 -4.16 -22.62 -4.98
N GLU A 115 -3.91 -23.01 -3.72
CA GLU A 115 -4.75 -22.63 -2.58
C GLU A 115 -4.76 -21.11 -2.37
N VAL A 116 -3.63 -20.44 -2.46
CA VAL A 116 -3.53 -18.98 -2.33
C VAL A 116 -4.28 -18.26 -3.45
N MET A 117 -4.21 -18.75 -4.69
CA MET A 117 -4.99 -18.17 -5.79
C MET A 117 -6.49 -18.30 -5.55
N ASP A 118 -6.96 -19.43 -5.00
CA ASP A 118 -8.36 -19.61 -4.60
C ASP A 118 -8.75 -18.66 -3.46
N ASN A 119 -7.87 -18.47 -2.48
CA ASN A 119 -8.09 -17.53 -1.38
C ASN A 119 -8.21 -16.08 -1.89
N LEU A 120 -7.33 -15.68 -2.80
CA LEU A 120 -7.37 -14.34 -3.41
C LEU A 120 -8.64 -14.12 -4.23
N ARG A 121 -9.12 -15.16 -4.93
CA ARG A 121 -10.38 -15.11 -5.67
C ARG A 121 -11.57 -14.94 -4.73
N GLU A 122 -11.65 -15.71 -3.64
CA GLU A 122 -12.70 -15.58 -2.63
C GLU A 122 -12.65 -14.23 -1.92
N ALA A 123 -11.46 -13.75 -1.57
CA ALA A 123 -11.26 -12.42 -0.99
C ALA A 123 -11.77 -11.31 -1.94
N ALA A 124 -11.47 -11.41 -3.23
CA ALA A 124 -11.95 -10.46 -4.23
C ALA A 124 -13.49 -10.50 -4.41
N GLU A 125 -14.11 -11.67 -4.28
CA GLU A 125 -15.58 -11.81 -4.25
C GLU A 125 -16.19 -11.16 -2.99
N ILE A 126 -15.52 -11.22 -1.84
CA ILE A 126 -15.94 -10.50 -0.62
C ILE A 126 -15.85 -8.99 -0.83
N ALA A 127 -14.83 -8.50 -1.51
CA ALA A 127 -14.62 -7.07 -1.76
C ALA A 127 -15.56 -6.49 -2.85
N ARG A 128 -15.99 -7.30 -3.80
CA ARG A 128 -16.78 -6.88 -4.98
C ARG A 128 -18.07 -6.11 -4.65
N PRO A 129 -18.94 -6.55 -3.71
CA PRO A 129 -20.17 -5.81 -3.38
C PRO A 129 -19.94 -4.42 -2.80
N HIS A 130 -18.72 -4.16 -2.30
CA HIS A 130 -18.31 -2.90 -1.70
C HIS A 130 -17.60 -1.97 -2.70
N ASN A 131 -17.45 -2.39 -3.98
CA ASN A 131 -16.68 -1.70 -5.00
C ASN A 131 -15.22 -1.42 -4.57
N VAL A 132 -14.65 -2.30 -3.74
CA VAL A 132 -13.26 -2.23 -3.31
C VAL A 132 -12.43 -3.21 -4.13
N THR A 133 -11.31 -2.74 -4.66
CA THR A 133 -10.31 -3.57 -5.35
C THR A 133 -9.19 -3.93 -4.38
N LEU A 134 -8.94 -5.21 -4.20
CA LEU A 134 -7.78 -5.70 -3.46
C LEU A 134 -6.53 -5.55 -4.32
N MET A 135 -5.48 -4.97 -3.77
CA MET A 135 -4.22 -4.77 -4.46
C MET A 135 -3.11 -5.58 -3.82
N VAL A 136 -2.73 -6.66 -4.49
CA VAL A 136 -1.63 -7.53 -4.06
C VAL A 136 -0.32 -6.74 -4.09
N GLU A 137 0.29 -6.58 -2.93
CA GLU A 137 1.61 -6.01 -2.78
C GLU A 137 2.63 -7.14 -2.57
N PHE A 138 3.58 -7.27 -3.50
CA PHE A 138 4.73 -8.14 -3.23
C PHE A 138 5.63 -7.49 -2.20
N THR A 139 6.09 -8.26 -1.22
CA THR A 139 7.03 -7.77 -0.23
C THR A 139 8.33 -8.57 -0.25
N ARG A 140 9.47 -7.90 -0.26
CA ARG A 140 10.79 -8.56 -0.38
C ARG A 140 11.09 -9.63 0.67
N LEU A 141 10.38 -9.62 1.78
CA LEU A 141 10.55 -10.59 2.88
C LEU A 141 9.54 -11.73 2.84
N SER A 142 8.53 -11.66 1.95
CA SER A 142 7.62 -12.79 1.76
C SER A 142 8.35 -13.97 1.13
N THR A 143 7.96 -15.15 1.53
CA THR A 143 8.43 -16.41 0.93
C THR A 143 7.54 -16.88 -0.23
N LEU A 144 6.44 -16.17 -0.52
CA LEU A 144 5.49 -16.53 -1.56
C LEU A 144 5.45 -15.47 -2.69
N ILE A 145 4.90 -14.28 -2.43
CA ILE A 145 4.79 -13.21 -3.42
C ILE A 145 5.81 -12.13 -3.05
N ASN A 146 7.05 -12.29 -3.51
CA ASN A 146 8.20 -11.48 -3.08
C ASN A 146 8.82 -10.59 -4.16
N ASN A 147 8.27 -10.60 -5.36
CA ASN A 147 8.75 -9.80 -6.48
C ASN A 147 7.60 -9.46 -7.45
N LEU A 148 7.82 -8.46 -8.30
CA LEU A 148 6.83 -7.97 -9.26
C LEU A 148 6.32 -9.07 -10.19
N ARG A 149 7.22 -9.91 -10.71
CA ARG A 149 6.87 -10.98 -11.68
C ARG A 149 5.88 -11.97 -11.07
N THR A 150 6.16 -12.45 -9.84
CA THR A 150 5.25 -13.37 -9.14
C THR A 150 3.89 -12.71 -8.83
N ALA A 151 3.87 -11.44 -8.44
CA ALA A 151 2.61 -10.72 -8.21
C ALA A 151 1.76 -10.63 -9.50
N MET A 152 2.39 -10.29 -10.63
CA MET A 152 1.72 -10.28 -11.95
C MET A 152 1.15 -11.64 -12.31
N GLU A 153 1.97 -12.69 -12.18
CA GLU A 153 1.58 -14.08 -12.53
C GLU A 153 0.37 -14.53 -11.70
N VAL A 154 0.40 -14.33 -10.39
CA VAL A 154 -0.70 -14.69 -9.47
C VAL A 154 -1.97 -13.90 -9.81
N VAL A 155 -1.89 -12.58 -9.94
CA VAL A 155 -3.07 -11.74 -10.22
C VAL A 155 -3.67 -12.05 -11.59
N ARG A 156 -2.84 -12.26 -12.63
CA ARG A 156 -3.30 -12.65 -13.96
C ARG A 156 -3.94 -14.04 -13.98
N ALA A 157 -3.40 -14.99 -13.22
CA ALA A 157 -3.97 -16.34 -13.11
C ALA A 157 -5.32 -16.34 -12.36
N VAL A 158 -5.46 -15.53 -11.30
CA VAL A 158 -6.74 -15.36 -10.59
C VAL A 158 -7.78 -14.70 -11.50
N ASN A 159 -7.38 -13.73 -12.32
CA ASN A 159 -8.20 -13.04 -13.32
C ASN A 159 -9.55 -12.53 -12.77
N HIS A 160 -9.53 -11.77 -11.67
CA HIS A 160 -10.73 -11.23 -11.05
C HIS A 160 -10.79 -9.68 -11.17
N PRO A 161 -11.96 -9.07 -11.48
CA PRO A 161 -12.05 -7.61 -11.68
C PRO A 161 -11.71 -6.80 -10.42
N ASN A 162 -11.93 -7.35 -9.22
CA ASN A 162 -11.60 -6.69 -7.95
C ASN A 162 -10.27 -7.18 -7.34
N LEU A 163 -9.38 -7.77 -8.14
CA LEU A 163 -8.03 -8.10 -7.74
C LEU A 163 -7.04 -7.50 -8.74
N ARG A 164 -6.09 -6.74 -8.25
CA ARG A 164 -5.01 -6.12 -9.02
C ARG A 164 -3.71 -6.27 -8.26
N PHE A 165 -2.58 -5.94 -8.88
CA PHE A 165 -1.33 -5.77 -8.16
C PHE A 165 -0.94 -4.29 -8.10
N MET A 166 -0.05 -3.99 -7.18
CA MET A 166 0.55 -2.68 -7.00
C MET A 166 2.07 -2.75 -7.02
N LEU A 167 2.71 -1.62 -7.15
CA LEU A 167 4.16 -1.51 -7.06
C LEU A 167 4.56 -0.80 -5.77
N ASP A 168 5.27 -1.50 -4.90
CA ASP A 168 6.06 -0.86 -3.84
C ASP A 168 7.49 -0.67 -4.35
N VAL A 169 7.93 0.59 -4.45
CA VAL A 169 9.24 0.93 -5.03
C VAL A 169 10.40 0.46 -4.15
N TYR A 170 10.23 0.47 -2.82
CA TYR A 170 11.24 -0.04 -1.91
C TYR A 170 11.38 -1.57 -2.04
N HIS A 171 10.27 -2.30 -2.00
CA HIS A 171 10.29 -3.76 -2.18
C HIS A 171 10.77 -4.16 -3.58
N PHE A 172 10.45 -3.39 -4.59
CA PHE A 172 10.93 -3.58 -5.95
C PHE A 172 12.45 -3.47 -6.05
N TRP A 173 13.03 -2.37 -5.53
CA TRP A 173 14.45 -2.08 -5.67
C TRP A 173 15.34 -2.84 -4.68
N ALA A 174 14.93 -2.95 -3.42
CA ALA A 174 15.67 -3.68 -2.39
C ALA A 174 15.43 -5.20 -2.39
N GLY A 175 14.52 -5.68 -3.22
CA GLY A 175 14.12 -7.09 -3.30
C GLY A 175 14.70 -7.84 -4.49
N MET A 176 13.96 -8.82 -4.96
CA MET A 176 14.37 -9.74 -6.05
C MET A 176 13.90 -9.31 -7.43
N SER A 177 13.08 -8.24 -7.53
CA SER A 177 12.65 -7.71 -8.84
C SER A 177 13.82 -7.09 -9.59
N LYS A 178 13.75 -7.11 -10.92
CA LYS A 178 14.70 -6.45 -11.81
C LYS A 178 14.03 -5.26 -12.49
N PHE A 179 14.80 -4.24 -12.85
CA PHE A 179 14.23 -3.08 -13.52
C PHE A 179 13.46 -3.46 -14.80
N GLU A 180 13.99 -4.44 -15.55
CA GLU A 180 13.39 -4.98 -16.77
C GLU A 180 12.06 -5.71 -16.54
N ASP A 181 11.73 -6.09 -15.31
CA ASP A 181 10.41 -6.68 -14.99
C ASP A 181 9.27 -5.67 -15.21
N LEU A 182 9.57 -4.37 -15.15
CA LEU A 182 8.61 -3.32 -15.51
C LEU A 182 8.20 -3.36 -16.99
N ASP A 183 9.04 -3.92 -17.87
CA ASP A 183 8.69 -4.07 -19.29
C ASP A 183 7.57 -5.10 -19.50
N LEU A 184 7.44 -6.07 -18.60
CA LEU A 184 6.42 -7.12 -18.62
C LEU A 184 5.04 -6.62 -18.17
N VAL A 185 4.98 -5.46 -17.52
CA VAL A 185 3.72 -4.84 -17.10
C VAL A 185 2.99 -4.30 -18.32
N GLU A 186 1.71 -4.62 -18.45
CA GLU A 186 0.85 -4.09 -19.50
C GLU A 186 0.35 -2.69 -19.15
N HIS A 187 -0.10 -1.96 -20.17
CA HIS A 187 -0.62 -0.60 -20.00
C HIS A 187 -1.85 -0.62 -19.07
N GLY A 188 -1.81 0.18 -18.00
CA GLY A 188 -2.91 0.32 -17.05
C GLY A 188 -3.03 -0.80 -16.01
N GLU A 189 -2.07 -1.73 -15.93
CA GLU A 189 -2.11 -2.85 -14.96
C GLU A 189 -1.73 -2.46 -13.53
N ILE A 190 -0.88 -1.42 -13.35
CA ILE A 190 -0.51 -0.94 -12.02
C ILE A 190 -1.63 -0.02 -11.50
N HIS A 191 -2.18 -0.34 -10.34
CA HIS A 191 -3.31 0.37 -9.77
C HIS A 191 -2.96 1.27 -8.58
N HIS A 192 -1.81 1.04 -7.94
CA HIS A 192 -1.33 1.84 -6.82
C HIS A 192 0.19 1.76 -6.71
N VAL A 193 0.82 2.77 -6.11
CA VAL A 193 2.27 2.81 -5.91
C VAL A 193 2.59 3.28 -4.50
N HIS A 194 3.32 2.46 -3.71
CA HIS A 194 4.04 2.93 -2.54
C HIS A 194 5.38 3.50 -2.97
N PHE A 195 5.65 4.72 -2.53
CA PHE A 195 6.76 5.51 -3.04
C PHE A 195 7.69 5.97 -1.91
N ALA A 196 8.78 5.24 -1.77
CA ALA A 196 9.87 5.54 -0.84
C ALA A 196 11.22 5.26 -1.49
N ALA A 197 12.27 5.94 -1.04
CA ALA A 197 13.63 5.65 -1.47
C ALA A 197 14.22 4.45 -0.70
N THR A 198 15.18 3.80 -1.33
CA THR A 198 16.02 2.77 -0.69
C THR A 198 17.35 3.42 -0.31
N PRO A 199 17.76 3.41 0.96
CA PRO A 199 19.00 4.04 1.39
C PRO A 199 20.24 3.36 0.81
N ALA A 200 21.34 4.07 0.76
CA ALA A 200 22.65 3.50 0.45
C ALA A 200 23.12 2.64 1.62
N MET A 201 23.02 1.34 1.48
CA MET A 201 23.47 0.36 2.48
C MET A 201 24.51 -0.57 1.89
N PRO A 202 25.56 -0.96 2.67
CA PRO A 202 26.57 -1.92 2.19
C PRO A 202 25.98 -3.25 1.74
N HIS A 203 24.89 -3.67 2.39
CA HIS A 203 24.21 -4.94 2.12
C HIS A 203 22.68 -4.74 2.12
N LEU A 204 22.08 -4.50 0.97
CA LEU A 204 20.62 -4.38 0.82
C LEU A 204 19.86 -5.61 1.32
N ALA A 205 20.49 -6.78 1.34
CA ALA A 205 19.87 -8.02 1.82
C ALA A 205 19.40 -7.93 3.29
N VAL A 206 20.06 -7.12 4.11
CA VAL A 206 19.70 -6.91 5.53
C VAL A 206 18.83 -5.67 5.78
N ALA A 207 18.45 -4.95 4.72
CA ALA A 207 17.58 -3.79 4.85
C ALA A 207 16.22 -4.20 5.45
N GLU A 208 15.71 -3.41 6.37
CA GLU A 208 14.41 -3.61 7.01
C GLU A 208 13.39 -2.56 6.54
N ARG A 209 12.11 -2.73 6.85
CA ARG A 209 11.05 -1.75 6.49
C ARG A 209 11.37 -0.35 7.03
N LYS A 210 11.96 -0.24 8.24
CA LYS A 210 12.34 1.03 8.88
C LYS A 210 13.43 1.79 8.12
N ASP A 211 14.17 1.11 7.26
CA ASP A 211 15.27 1.72 6.50
C ASP A 211 14.78 2.46 5.24
N ARG A 212 13.48 2.50 4.99
CA ARG A 212 12.92 3.33 3.91
C ARG A 212 13.23 4.80 4.17
N ALA A 213 13.65 5.51 3.10
CA ALA A 213 13.98 6.92 3.15
C ALA A 213 13.00 7.77 2.32
N PHE A 214 13.00 9.08 2.56
CA PHE A 214 12.23 10.00 1.75
C PHE A 214 12.66 9.93 0.27
N PRO A 215 11.76 10.15 -0.69
CA PRO A 215 12.10 10.20 -2.11
C PRO A 215 13.27 11.15 -2.37
N GLY A 216 14.27 10.68 -3.12
CA GLY A 216 15.51 11.42 -3.38
C GLY A 216 16.63 11.20 -2.35
N GLU A 217 16.35 10.66 -1.19
CA GLU A 217 17.35 10.37 -0.14
C GLU A 217 17.89 8.92 -0.23
N GLY A 218 18.16 8.39 -1.44
CA GLY A 218 18.60 7.01 -1.59
C GLY A 218 19.20 6.69 -2.95
N ILE A 219 19.39 5.39 -3.21
CA ILE A 219 20.06 4.85 -4.40
C ILE A 219 19.10 4.33 -5.46
N ALA A 220 17.83 4.13 -5.14
CA ALA A 220 16.83 3.70 -6.11
C ALA A 220 16.71 4.77 -7.22
N PRO A 221 16.66 4.37 -8.51
CA PRO A 221 16.54 5.31 -9.63
C PRO A 221 15.10 5.78 -9.79
N LEU A 222 14.56 6.51 -8.80
CA LEU A 222 13.15 6.87 -8.70
C LEU A 222 12.61 7.53 -9.96
N GLN A 223 13.38 8.47 -10.57
CA GLN A 223 12.92 9.13 -11.80
C GLN A 223 12.72 8.12 -12.94
N LYS A 224 13.65 7.18 -13.13
CA LYS A 224 13.50 6.14 -14.17
C LYS A 224 12.29 5.24 -13.91
N ILE A 225 12.00 4.94 -12.63
CA ILE A 225 10.81 4.15 -12.25
C ILE A 225 9.54 4.95 -12.58
N VAL A 226 9.48 6.23 -12.20
CA VAL A 226 8.35 7.11 -12.49
C VAL A 226 8.13 7.28 -14.00
N ASP A 227 9.20 7.47 -14.78
CA ASP A 227 9.12 7.55 -16.24
C ASP A 227 8.55 6.25 -16.83
N LYS A 228 8.98 5.09 -16.32
CA LYS A 228 8.46 3.79 -16.74
C LYS A 228 6.98 3.59 -16.32
N LEU A 229 6.59 4.03 -15.14
CA LEU A 229 5.18 4.05 -14.71
C LEU A 229 4.32 4.88 -15.66
N ALA A 230 4.78 6.07 -16.03
CA ALA A 230 4.09 6.94 -16.99
C ALA A 230 3.97 6.28 -18.38
N GLU A 231 5.04 5.63 -18.88
CA GLU A 231 5.03 4.83 -20.12
C GLU A 231 3.96 3.73 -20.07
N LYS A 232 3.77 3.09 -18.90
CA LYS A 232 2.76 2.05 -18.67
C LYS A 232 1.36 2.62 -18.39
N GLY A 233 1.16 3.93 -18.54
CA GLY A 233 -0.13 4.61 -18.38
C GLY A 233 -0.54 4.88 -16.94
N TYR A 234 0.36 4.73 -15.97
CA TYR A 234 0.06 5.05 -14.58
C TYR A 234 0.05 6.56 -14.36
N SER A 235 -1.05 7.07 -13.82
CA SER A 235 -1.23 8.49 -13.45
C SER A 235 -1.77 8.65 -12.02
N GLY A 236 -1.78 7.56 -11.26
CA GLY A 236 -2.34 7.47 -9.91
C GLY A 236 -1.47 8.07 -8.81
N PRO A 237 -1.78 7.76 -7.54
CA PRO A 237 -1.05 8.26 -6.39
C PRO A 237 0.36 7.67 -6.27
N LEU A 238 1.29 8.50 -5.83
CA LEU A 238 2.55 8.09 -5.24
C LEU A 238 2.40 8.22 -3.73
N SER A 239 2.12 7.09 -3.06
CA SER A 239 1.80 7.04 -1.63
C SER A 239 3.09 6.88 -0.81
N LEU A 240 3.45 7.93 -0.05
CA LEU A 240 4.65 7.93 0.78
C LEU A 240 4.48 7.01 1.99
N GLU A 241 5.25 5.91 2.01
CA GLU A 241 5.19 4.90 3.06
C GLU A 241 6.55 4.74 3.75
N LEU A 242 6.65 5.23 4.99
CA LEU A 242 7.86 5.17 5.80
C LEU A 242 7.61 4.47 7.14
N PHE A 243 8.55 3.61 7.54
CA PHE A 243 8.45 2.79 8.76
C PHE A 243 9.49 3.18 9.82
N ASP A 244 10.30 4.23 9.62
CA ASP A 244 11.24 4.71 10.62
C ASP A 244 10.47 5.22 11.85
N PRO A 245 10.69 4.65 13.06
CA PRO A 245 10.04 5.12 14.28
C PRO A 245 10.26 6.61 14.57
N ALA A 246 11.40 7.18 14.16
CA ALA A 246 11.64 8.60 14.32
C ALA A 246 10.71 9.44 13.43
N VAL A 247 10.40 8.96 12.22
CA VAL A 247 9.42 9.59 11.31
C VAL A 247 8.00 9.37 11.82
N GLN A 248 7.66 8.15 12.19
CA GLN A 248 6.31 7.79 12.63
C GLN A 248 5.85 8.57 13.87
N ASN A 249 6.78 8.87 14.80
CA ASN A 249 6.50 9.59 16.05
C ASN A 249 6.73 11.11 15.96
N ALA A 250 7.15 11.63 14.81
CA ALA A 250 7.30 13.05 14.60
C ALA A 250 5.93 13.73 14.34
N ASP A 251 5.92 15.07 14.41
CA ASP A 251 4.71 15.84 14.10
C ASP A 251 4.21 15.56 12.67
N PRO A 252 2.93 15.14 12.50
CA PRO A 252 2.38 14.77 11.20
C PRO A 252 2.45 15.87 10.13
N GLU A 253 2.30 17.14 10.52
CA GLU A 253 2.42 18.27 9.59
C GLU A 253 3.84 18.41 9.07
N THR A 254 4.82 18.33 9.95
CA THR A 254 6.26 18.42 9.60
C THR A 254 6.64 17.30 8.63
N ILE A 255 6.23 16.07 8.89
CA ILE A 255 6.51 14.92 8.03
C ILE A 255 5.82 15.06 6.67
N ALA A 256 4.57 15.51 6.65
CA ALA A 256 3.84 15.72 5.40
C ALA A 256 4.48 16.82 4.54
N ARG A 257 4.93 17.93 5.13
CA ARG A 257 5.66 18.99 4.41
C ARG A 257 6.96 18.46 3.78
N LYS A 258 7.74 17.69 4.53
CA LYS A 258 8.95 17.05 3.98
C LYS A 258 8.57 16.06 2.88
N GLY A 259 7.52 15.25 3.06
CA GLY A 259 7.02 14.32 2.05
C GLY A 259 6.64 15.02 0.74
N ILE A 260 5.93 16.15 0.82
CA ILE A 260 5.59 16.98 -0.36
C ILE A 260 6.86 17.50 -1.04
N GLU A 261 7.78 18.07 -0.27
CA GLU A 261 9.02 18.63 -0.81
C GLU A 261 9.83 17.59 -1.57
N THR A 262 10.02 16.42 -0.97
CA THR A 262 10.84 15.34 -1.53
C THR A 262 10.17 14.57 -2.65
N THR A 263 8.82 14.50 -2.68
CA THR A 263 8.06 13.81 -3.75
C THR A 263 7.80 14.73 -4.96
N ARG A 264 7.69 16.03 -4.74
CA ARG A 264 7.38 17.02 -5.81
C ARG A 264 8.23 16.89 -7.07
N PRO A 265 9.57 16.65 -7.02
CA PRO A 265 10.39 16.52 -8.22
C PRO A 265 9.97 15.38 -9.16
N PHE A 266 9.24 14.39 -8.65
CA PHE A 266 8.80 13.19 -9.36
C PHE A 266 7.36 13.27 -9.87
N ILE A 267 6.63 14.33 -9.50
CA ILE A 267 5.24 14.55 -9.90
C ILE A 267 5.23 15.61 -11.01
N SER A 268 4.82 15.23 -12.19
CA SER A 268 4.65 16.13 -13.37
C SER A 268 3.19 16.47 -13.59
#